data_cb9e6f8c8a01eb750cd437343f667cc9
#
_entry.id   cb9e6f8c8a01eb750cd437343f667cc9
#
_cell.length_a   1.000
_cell.length_b   1.000
_cell.length_c   1.000
_cell.angle_alpha   90.00
_cell.angle_beta   90.00
_cell.angle_gamma   90.00
#
_symmetry.space_group_name_H-M   'P 1'
#
loop_
_entity.id
_entity.type
_entity.pdbx_description
1 polymer ?
#
loop_
_entity_poly.entity_id
_entity_poly.type
_entity_poly.pdbx_seq_one_letter_code
_entity_poly.pdbx_strand_id
1 'polypeptide(L)'
;MAFDLQVFNAQTRDVMTETIDQDIAKFNEASGGAIVLMNKPFEGDFSIEAAFQAIGGLVRRRDAYGSGTLTPKRLKEMLDVAVKVAAGTEPIEFEPGQYHWTLRNPELAAIKIGEQLAKARMADMLNAAIRCAVAAIGNNAAMKHDASSAAPTFNALNAGAAKMGDRSGALRAWVLHSTTIHNLYDNALTNAERLFTYEGINVVRDPFGRVFVVTDAPDLADSSGGSGTKYNTLGLVENAIVVNDSNDFNA
;
A
#
# COMPACT_ATOMS: atom_id res chain seq x y z
N MET A 1 43.06 0.35 -9.89
CA MET A 1 42.35 -0.90 -9.57
C MET A 1 41.61 -1.34 -10.81
N ALA A 2 41.63 -2.62 -11.14
CA ALA A 2 40.75 -3.13 -12.19
C ALA A 2 39.30 -3.03 -11.71
N PHE A 3 38.40 -2.55 -12.55
CA PHE A 3 36.98 -2.51 -12.27
C PHE A 3 36.44 -3.94 -12.28
N ASP A 4 35.91 -4.37 -11.14
CA ASP A 4 35.30 -5.69 -11.00
C ASP A 4 33.76 -5.51 -10.93
N LEU A 5 33.07 -5.97 -11.97
CA LEU A 5 31.63 -5.84 -12.11
C LEU A 5 30.89 -6.63 -11.03
N GLN A 6 31.42 -7.78 -10.59
CA GLN A 6 30.78 -8.58 -9.55
C GLN A 6 30.79 -7.84 -8.20
N VAL A 7 31.96 -7.25 -7.85
CA VAL A 7 32.07 -6.45 -6.63
C VAL A 7 31.16 -5.21 -6.69
N PHE A 8 31.11 -4.54 -7.84
CA PHE A 8 30.23 -3.39 -8.05
C PHE A 8 28.75 -3.75 -7.88
N ASN A 9 28.29 -4.84 -8.48
CA ASN A 9 26.92 -5.30 -8.35
C ASN A 9 26.59 -5.73 -6.91
N ALA A 10 27.51 -6.38 -6.22
CA ALA A 10 27.34 -6.74 -4.80
C ALA A 10 27.19 -5.49 -3.93
N GLN A 11 28.03 -4.48 -4.08
CA GLN A 11 27.94 -3.21 -3.35
C GLN A 11 26.63 -2.48 -3.65
N THR A 12 26.22 -2.41 -4.92
CA THR A 12 24.96 -1.80 -5.33
C THR A 12 23.78 -2.48 -4.65
N ARG A 13 23.77 -3.81 -4.58
CA ARG A 13 22.74 -4.60 -3.94
C ARG A 13 22.71 -4.39 -2.42
N ASP A 14 23.87 -4.36 -1.77
CA ASP A 14 23.94 -4.14 -0.33
C ASP A 14 23.40 -2.76 0.05
N VAL A 15 23.77 -1.71 -0.69
CA VAL A 15 23.24 -0.36 -0.50
C VAL A 15 21.73 -0.33 -0.74
N MET A 16 21.24 -0.99 -1.80
CA MET A 16 19.81 -1.06 -2.09
C MET A 16 19.06 -1.71 -0.92
N THR A 17 19.51 -2.84 -0.42
CA THR A 17 18.85 -3.58 0.67
C THR A 17 18.82 -2.76 1.94
N GLU A 18 19.93 -2.15 2.33
CA GLU A 18 19.99 -1.31 3.55
C GLU A 18 19.09 -0.07 3.45
N THR A 19 19.07 0.57 2.29
CA THR A 19 18.21 1.73 2.04
C THR A 19 16.72 1.35 2.13
N ILE A 20 16.33 0.21 1.54
CA ILE A 20 14.97 -0.30 1.61
C ILE A 20 14.56 -0.56 3.07
N ASP A 21 15.39 -1.24 3.84
CA ASP A 21 15.07 -1.58 5.24
C ASP A 21 14.86 -0.33 6.10
N GLN A 22 15.69 0.69 5.92
CA GLN A 22 15.53 1.96 6.63
C GLN A 22 14.27 2.72 6.22
N ASP A 23 13.95 2.76 4.95
CA ASP A 23 12.79 3.49 4.43
C ASP A 23 11.48 2.76 4.69
N ILE A 24 11.48 1.43 4.69
CA ILE A 24 10.34 0.60 5.13
C ILE A 24 9.95 0.94 6.57
N ALA A 25 10.93 1.01 7.48
CA ALA A 25 10.65 1.32 8.89
C ALA A 25 10.00 2.71 9.04
N LYS A 26 10.54 3.73 8.37
CA LYS A 26 9.99 5.10 8.38
C LYS A 26 8.60 5.17 7.77
N PHE A 27 8.38 4.46 6.65
CA PHE A 27 7.08 4.45 5.99
C PHE A 27 6.01 3.75 6.83
N ASN A 28 6.32 2.61 7.44
CA ASN A 28 5.39 1.88 8.30
C ASN A 28 4.95 2.73 9.51
N GLU A 29 5.88 3.46 10.12
CA GLU A 29 5.57 4.41 11.20
C GLU A 29 4.69 5.56 10.69
N ALA A 30 5.07 6.19 9.58
CA ALA A 30 4.37 7.35 9.02
C ALA A 30 2.95 6.99 8.55
N SER A 31 2.74 5.81 7.94
CA SER A 31 1.42 5.34 7.50
C SER A 31 0.46 4.97 8.64
N GLY A 32 0.93 5.07 9.91
CA GLY A 32 0.17 4.66 11.08
C GLY A 32 -0.14 3.16 11.12
N GLY A 33 0.69 2.34 10.47
CA GLY A 33 0.54 0.90 10.38
C GLY A 33 -0.62 0.43 9.50
N ALA A 34 -1.19 1.30 8.67
CA ALA A 34 -2.27 0.91 7.75
C ALA A 34 -1.76 0.08 6.57
N ILE A 35 -0.58 0.43 6.07
CA ILE A 35 0.17 -0.33 5.08
C ILE A 35 1.47 -0.76 5.75
N VAL A 36 1.72 -2.05 5.78
CA VAL A 36 2.92 -2.63 6.38
C VAL A 36 3.75 -3.28 5.28
N LEU A 37 4.92 -2.70 5.06
CA LEU A 37 5.94 -3.27 4.19
C LEU A 37 6.88 -4.10 5.07
N MET A 38 7.21 -5.30 4.63
CA MET A 38 8.11 -6.22 5.34
C MET A 38 9.14 -6.81 4.38
N ASN A 39 10.26 -7.22 4.94
CA ASN A 39 11.30 -7.94 4.23
C ASN A 39 11.51 -9.28 4.93
N LYS A 40 10.80 -10.32 4.48
CA LYS A 40 10.89 -11.68 5.04
C LYS A 40 10.96 -12.69 3.90
N PRO A 41 11.76 -13.74 4.05
CA PRO A 41 11.78 -14.83 3.07
C PRO A 41 10.39 -15.48 2.96
N PHE A 42 9.97 -15.77 1.74
CA PHE A 42 8.72 -16.44 1.42
C PHE A 42 9.04 -17.74 0.68
N GLU A 43 8.60 -18.86 1.23
CA GLU A 43 8.84 -20.19 0.67
C GLU A 43 7.73 -20.56 -0.34
N GLY A 44 8.12 -20.93 -1.56
CA GLY A 44 7.20 -21.32 -2.62
C GLY A 44 6.55 -20.15 -3.37
N ASP A 45 5.60 -20.47 -4.25
CA ASP A 45 4.92 -19.47 -5.11
C ASP A 45 3.61 -18.95 -4.52
N PHE A 46 3.02 -19.71 -3.60
CA PHE A 46 1.80 -19.32 -2.89
C PHE A 46 1.73 -19.98 -1.52
N SER A 47 1.08 -19.31 -0.57
CA SER A 47 0.76 -19.83 0.74
C SER A 47 -0.75 -19.81 0.92
N ILE A 48 -1.30 -20.89 1.47
CA ILE A 48 -2.72 -21.01 1.82
C ILE A 48 -2.81 -21.29 3.31
N GLU A 49 -3.43 -20.34 4.03
CA GLU A 49 -3.71 -20.50 5.45
C GLU A 49 -5.21 -20.54 5.71
N ALA A 50 -5.64 -21.42 6.61
CA ALA A 50 -7.04 -21.48 7.02
C ALA A 50 -7.28 -20.51 8.18
N ALA A 51 -8.21 -19.61 8.01
CA ALA A 51 -8.67 -18.70 9.05
C ALA A 51 -10.16 -18.94 9.34
N PHE A 52 -10.59 -18.66 10.55
CA PHE A 52 -12.01 -18.78 10.90
C PHE A 52 -12.76 -17.49 10.67
N GLN A 53 -13.89 -17.58 9.97
CA GLN A 53 -14.77 -16.44 9.79
C GLN A 53 -15.41 -16.05 11.14
N ALA A 54 -15.42 -14.76 11.45
CA ALA A 54 -16.09 -14.24 12.62
C ALA A 54 -17.60 -14.57 12.60
N ILE A 55 -18.10 -15.17 13.67
CA ILE A 55 -19.51 -15.51 13.79
C ILE A 55 -20.25 -14.32 14.40
N GLY A 56 -21.06 -13.65 13.59
CA GLY A 56 -21.91 -12.55 14.08
C GLY A 56 -23.21 -13.07 14.73
N GLY A 57 -23.80 -12.30 15.65
CA GLY A 57 -25.09 -12.58 16.25
C GLY A 57 -25.15 -13.87 17.06
N LEU A 58 -24.11 -14.18 17.83
CA LEU A 58 -24.06 -15.35 18.73
C LEU A 58 -25.04 -15.21 19.90
N VAL A 59 -25.27 -13.98 20.35
CA VAL A 59 -26.20 -13.71 21.45
C VAL A 59 -27.58 -13.44 20.88
N ARG A 60 -28.56 -14.19 21.34
CA ARG A 60 -29.97 -13.97 21.03
C ARG A 60 -30.77 -13.75 22.31
N ARG A 61 -31.85 -12.98 22.22
CA ARG A 61 -32.83 -12.90 23.30
C ARG A 61 -33.62 -14.22 23.31
N ARG A 62 -33.70 -14.85 24.46
CA ARG A 62 -34.48 -16.06 24.67
C ARG A 62 -35.88 -15.67 25.18
N ASP A 63 -36.91 -16.27 24.57
CA ASP A 63 -38.22 -16.29 25.19
C ASP A 63 -38.19 -17.35 26.31
N ALA A 64 -38.47 -16.89 27.53
CA ALA A 64 -38.44 -17.77 28.73
C ALA A 64 -39.51 -18.85 28.69
N TYR A 65 -40.60 -18.60 27.95
CA TYR A 65 -41.78 -19.49 27.87
C TYR A 65 -41.93 -20.17 26.50
N GLY A 66 -41.04 -19.87 25.56
CA GLY A 66 -41.09 -20.43 24.21
C GLY A 66 -40.34 -21.74 24.07
N SER A 67 -40.97 -22.70 23.39
CA SER A 67 -40.36 -24.04 23.06
C SER A 67 -39.73 -24.08 21.67
N GLY A 68 -39.27 -22.92 21.13
CA GLY A 68 -38.75 -22.83 19.78
C GLY A 68 -37.45 -23.63 19.56
N THR A 69 -37.34 -24.26 18.39
CA THR A 69 -36.17 -25.04 17.95
C THR A 69 -34.98 -24.09 17.73
N LEU A 70 -33.82 -24.48 18.25
CA LEU A 70 -32.57 -23.75 18.07
C LEU A 70 -31.86 -24.20 16.81
N THR A 71 -31.66 -23.28 15.88
CA THR A 71 -30.81 -23.56 14.72
C THR A 71 -29.35 -23.24 15.07
N PRO A 72 -28.46 -24.24 15.05
CA PRO A 72 -27.04 -24.02 15.36
C PRO A 72 -26.39 -23.16 14.26
N LYS A 73 -25.55 -22.22 14.66
CA LYS A 73 -24.66 -21.52 13.74
C LYS A 73 -23.40 -22.36 13.53
N ARG A 74 -23.03 -22.53 12.27
CA ARG A 74 -21.82 -23.27 11.90
C ARG A 74 -20.64 -22.31 11.83
N LEU A 75 -19.51 -22.75 12.36
CA LEU A 75 -18.21 -22.13 12.14
C LEU A 75 -17.85 -22.35 10.66
N LYS A 76 -17.44 -21.29 9.98
CA LYS A 76 -16.98 -21.36 8.59
C LYS A 76 -15.50 -21.04 8.55
N GLU A 77 -14.77 -21.80 7.78
CA GLU A 77 -13.38 -21.53 7.46
C GLU A 77 -13.31 -20.56 6.28
N MET A 78 -12.35 -19.68 6.32
CA MET A 78 -11.93 -18.83 5.21
C MET A 78 -10.51 -19.22 4.85
N LEU A 79 -10.22 -19.23 3.56
CA LEU A 79 -8.86 -19.38 3.08
C LEU A 79 -8.22 -18.00 2.95
N ASP A 80 -7.07 -17.83 3.58
CA ASP A 80 -6.18 -16.69 3.34
C ASP A 80 -5.11 -17.16 2.35
N VAL A 81 -5.03 -16.47 1.21
CA VAL A 81 -4.17 -16.85 0.10
C VAL A 81 -3.19 -15.71 -0.16
N ALA A 82 -1.92 -15.98 0.03
CA ALA A 82 -0.84 -15.10 -0.39
C ALA A 82 -0.21 -15.65 -1.68
N VAL A 83 -0.02 -14.79 -2.66
CA VAL A 83 0.55 -15.12 -3.97
C VAL A 83 1.82 -14.31 -4.18
N LYS A 84 2.88 -14.97 -4.62
CA LYS A 84 4.15 -14.33 -4.98
C LYS A 84 3.98 -13.64 -6.33
N VAL A 85 4.25 -12.34 -6.37
CA VAL A 85 4.28 -11.55 -7.59
C VAL A 85 5.74 -11.37 -8.01
N ALA A 86 6.08 -11.81 -9.21
CA ALA A 86 7.42 -11.63 -9.75
C ALA A 86 7.62 -10.16 -10.15
N ALA A 87 8.66 -9.55 -9.62
CA ALA A 87 9.14 -8.23 -10.01
C ALA A 87 10.59 -8.35 -10.46
N GLY A 88 10.99 -7.54 -11.44
CA GLY A 88 12.35 -7.53 -11.95
C GLY A 88 12.79 -6.10 -12.23
N THR A 89 14.09 -5.87 -12.18
CA THR A 89 14.72 -4.62 -12.64
C THR A 89 15.23 -4.82 -14.06
N GLU A 90 15.03 -3.80 -14.91
CA GLU A 90 15.63 -3.81 -16.24
C GLU A 90 17.15 -3.65 -16.15
N PRO A 91 17.91 -4.23 -17.08
CA PRO A 91 19.36 -4.08 -17.11
C PRO A 91 19.74 -2.60 -17.32
N ILE A 92 20.73 -2.14 -16.56
CA ILE A 92 21.26 -0.78 -16.67
C ILE A 92 22.45 -0.79 -17.63
N GLU A 93 22.36 -0.02 -18.70
CA GLU A 93 23.41 0.15 -19.68
C GLU A 93 24.12 1.50 -19.48
N PHE A 94 25.45 1.49 -19.57
CA PHE A 94 26.27 2.70 -19.43
C PHE A 94 26.73 3.16 -20.82
N GLU A 95 26.49 4.41 -21.16
CA GLU A 95 27.11 5.02 -22.34
C GLU A 95 28.63 5.24 -22.14
N PRO A 96 29.43 5.26 -23.24
CA PRO A 96 30.89 5.39 -23.14
C PRO A 96 31.38 6.57 -22.30
N GLY A 97 30.67 7.69 -22.32
CA GLY A 97 31.01 8.87 -21.50
C GLY A 97 30.75 8.68 -20.00
N GLN A 98 29.69 7.95 -19.64
CA GLN A 98 29.31 7.63 -18.27
C GLN A 98 30.21 6.55 -17.67
N TYR A 99 30.67 5.62 -18.51
CA TYR A 99 31.56 4.56 -18.11
C TYR A 99 32.89 5.08 -17.51
N HIS A 100 33.46 6.15 -18.08
CA HIS A 100 34.65 6.80 -17.53
C HIS A 100 34.45 7.36 -16.12
N TRP A 101 33.29 7.92 -15.82
CA TRP A 101 32.98 8.39 -14.48
C TRP A 101 32.81 7.24 -13.49
N THR A 102 32.10 6.18 -13.88
CA THR A 102 31.89 4.97 -13.07
C THR A 102 33.22 4.29 -12.74
N LEU A 103 34.15 4.21 -13.71
CA LEU A 103 35.50 3.66 -13.49
C LEU A 103 36.33 4.48 -12.51
N ARG A 104 36.17 5.81 -12.48
CA ARG A 104 36.89 6.69 -11.56
C ARG A 104 36.36 6.61 -10.13
N ASN A 105 35.04 6.43 -9.97
CA ASN A 105 34.37 6.47 -8.68
C ASN A 105 33.35 5.31 -8.56
N PRO A 106 33.79 4.05 -8.57
CA PRO A 106 32.89 2.90 -8.61
C PRO A 106 32.02 2.81 -7.35
N GLU A 107 32.57 3.11 -6.18
CA GLU A 107 31.81 3.08 -4.91
C GLU A 107 30.68 4.12 -4.89
N LEU A 108 30.95 5.36 -5.33
CA LEU A 108 29.94 6.41 -5.39
C LEU A 108 28.86 6.08 -6.43
N ALA A 109 29.24 5.49 -7.56
CA ALA A 109 28.30 5.05 -8.58
C ALA A 109 27.40 3.93 -8.05
N ALA A 110 27.96 2.94 -7.33
CA ALA A 110 27.22 1.87 -6.71
C ALA A 110 26.17 2.40 -5.69
N ILE A 111 26.57 3.37 -4.85
CA ILE A 111 25.67 4.01 -3.89
C ILE A 111 24.53 4.71 -4.62
N LYS A 112 24.81 5.52 -5.62
CA LYS A 112 23.77 6.29 -6.34
C LYS A 112 22.79 5.41 -7.11
N ILE A 113 23.26 4.33 -7.69
CA ILE A 113 22.42 3.35 -8.39
C ILE A 113 21.61 2.55 -7.36
N GLY A 114 22.23 2.11 -6.27
CA GLY A 114 21.57 1.37 -5.19
C GLY A 114 20.41 2.17 -4.57
N GLU A 115 20.62 3.46 -4.26
CA GLU A 115 19.55 4.35 -3.78
C GLU A 115 18.38 4.47 -4.76
N GLN A 116 18.66 4.60 -6.07
CA GLN A 116 17.60 4.71 -7.10
C GLN A 116 16.83 3.39 -7.25
N LEU A 117 17.53 2.26 -7.22
CA LEU A 117 16.88 0.94 -7.26
C LEU A 117 16.00 0.70 -6.03
N ALA A 118 16.45 1.10 -4.84
CA ALA A 118 15.68 1.01 -3.61
C ALA A 118 14.36 1.79 -3.71
N LYS A 119 14.43 3.02 -4.22
CA LYS A 119 13.26 3.87 -4.43
C LYS A 119 12.27 3.27 -5.42
N ALA A 120 12.78 2.79 -6.56
CA ALA A 120 11.95 2.16 -7.58
C ALA A 120 11.24 0.90 -7.03
N ARG A 121 11.96 0.07 -6.27
CA ARG A 121 11.40 -1.15 -5.68
C ARG A 121 10.33 -0.84 -4.62
N MET A 122 10.58 0.14 -3.75
CA MET A 122 9.58 0.56 -2.76
C MET A 122 8.31 1.10 -3.42
N ALA A 123 8.45 1.87 -4.50
CA ALA A 123 7.31 2.37 -5.27
C ALA A 123 6.53 1.22 -5.94
N ASP A 124 7.22 0.20 -6.48
CA ASP A 124 6.58 -0.97 -7.06
C ASP A 124 5.81 -1.80 -6.02
N MET A 125 6.40 -2.04 -4.85
CA MET A 125 5.74 -2.70 -3.72
C MET A 125 4.44 -1.97 -3.34
N LEU A 126 4.48 -0.64 -3.23
CA LEU A 126 3.31 0.17 -2.90
C LEU A 126 2.25 0.13 -4.01
N ASN A 127 2.66 0.22 -5.28
CA ASN A 127 1.75 0.14 -6.41
C ASN A 127 1.06 -1.23 -6.48
N ALA A 128 1.79 -2.32 -6.29
CA ALA A 128 1.23 -3.67 -6.22
C ALA A 128 0.20 -3.81 -5.08
N ALA A 129 0.53 -3.27 -3.89
CA ALA A 129 -0.35 -3.23 -2.74
C ALA A 129 -1.66 -2.48 -3.03
N ILE A 130 -1.56 -1.30 -3.63
CA ILE A 130 -2.71 -0.46 -3.98
C ILE A 130 -3.59 -1.16 -5.03
N ARG A 131 -2.98 -1.76 -6.06
CA ARG A 131 -3.71 -2.53 -7.08
C ARG A 131 -4.54 -3.65 -6.46
N CYS A 132 -3.95 -4.43 -5.56
CA CYS A 132 -4.65 -5.50 -4.86
C CYS A 132 -5.80 -4.96 -4.01
N ALA A 133 -5.59 -3.86 -3.29
CA ALA A 133 -6.61 -3.24 -2.44
C ALA A 133 -7.77 -2.67 -3.26
N VAL A 134 -7.49 -1.97 -4.36
CA VAL A 134 -8.51 -1.43 -5.27
C VAL A 134 -9.36 -2.57 -5.84
N ALA A 135 -8.74 -3.67 -6.28
CA ALA A 135 -9.44 -4.83 -6.81
C ALA A 135 -10.31 -5.51 -5.74
N ALA A 136 -9.79 -5.69 -4.53
CA ALA A 136 -10.50 -6.35 -3.43
C ALA A 136 -11.71 -5.53 -2.96
N ILE A 137 -11.54 -4.22 -2.74
CA ILE A 137 -12.61 -3.33 -2.26
C ILE A 137 -13.59 -3.04 -3.40
N GLY A 138 -13.11 -2.85 -4.63
CA GLY A 138 -13.92 -2.57 -5.80
C GLY A 138 -14.98 -3.64 -6.09
N ASN A 139 -14.72 -4.89 -5.73
CA ASN A 139 -15.65 -6.01 -5.89
C ASN A 139 -16.71 -6.09 -4.77
N ASN A 140 -16.60 -5.29 -3.70
CA ASN A 140 -17.55 -5.30 -2.60
C ASN A 140 -18.39 -4.01 -2.57
N ALA A 141 -19.59 -4.05 -3.15
CA ALA A 141 -20.48 -2.89 -3.22
C ALA A 141 -20.89 -2.33 -1.84
N ALA A 142 -20.91 -3.16 -0.79
CA ALA A 142 -21.25 -2.71 0.56
C ALA A 142 -20.17 -1.80 1.17
N MET A 143 -18.93 -1.94 0.74
CA MET A 143 -17.77 -1.16 1.21
C MET A 143 -17.45 0.03 0.30
N LYS A 144 -18.18 0.21 -0.80
CA LYS A 144 -17.94 1.24 -1.80
C LYS A 144 -18.92 2.40 -1.62
N HIS A 145 -18.41 3.62 -1.64
CA HIS A 145 -19.18 4.85 -1.75
C HIS A 145 -18.82 5.53 -3.08
N ASP A 146 -19.82 5.74 -3.94
CA ASP A 146 -19.63 6.42 -5.22
C ASP A 146 -19.88 7.91 -5.04
N ALA A 147 -18.84 8.72 -5.17
CA ALA A 147 -18.88 10.18 -5.16
C ALA A 147 -18.37 10.76 -6.50
N SER A 148 -18.35 9.96 -7.57
CA SER A 148 -17.76 10.34 -8.88
C SER A 148 -18.48 11.48 -9.59
N SER A 149 -19.67 11.90 -9.14
CA SER A 149 -20.45 12.99 -9.72
C SER A 149 -20.05 14.39 -9.22
N ALA A 150 -19.20 14.49 -8.21
CA ALA A 150 -18.81 15.76 -7.59
C ALA A 150 -17.30 15.80 -7.30
N ALA A 151 -16.79 17.02 -7.07
CA ALA A 151 -15.42 17.19 -6.59
C ALA A 151 -15.22 16.52 -5.21
N PRO A 152 -14.02 16.02 -4.89
CA PRO A 152 -13.75 15.38 -3.62
C PRO A 152 -13.94 16.36 -2.45
N THR A 153 -14.66 15.91 -1.42
CA THR A 153 -14.92 16.67 -0.20
C THR A 153 -14.70 15.82 1.03
N PHE A 154 -14.47 16.45 2.18
CA PHE A 154 -14.41 15.73 3.47
C PHE A 154 -15.73 15.01 3.80
N ASN A 155 -16.87 15.52 3.32
CA ASN A 155 -18.13 14.84 3.46
C ASN A 155 -18.18 13.51 2.69
N ALA A 156 -17.57 13.46 1.49
CA ALA A 156 -17.47 12.22 0.72
C ALA A 156 -16.57 11.19 1.43
N LEU A 157 -15.44 11.63 2.00
CA LEU A 157 -14.59 10.77 2.82
C LEU A 157 -15.33 10.24 4.06
N ASN A 158 -16.07 11.09 4.74
CA ASN A 158 -16.86 10.69 5.90
C ASN A 158 -17.99 9.72 5.51
N ALA A 159 -18.65 9.91 4.36
CA ALA A 159 -19.64 8.98 3.83
C ALA A 159 -19.02 7.62 3.47
N GLY A 160 -17.78 7.61 2.95
CA GLY A 160 -16.99 6.40 2.77
C GLY A 160 -16.69 5.70 4.10
N ALA A 161 -16.25 6.44 5.12
CA ALA A 161 -16.01 5.91 6.46
C ALA A 161 -17.27 5.33 7.10
N ALA A 162 -18.44 5.95 6.87
CA ALA A 162 -19.72 5.50 7.39
C ALA A 162 -20.13 4.10 6.88
N LYS A 163 -19.58 3.65 5.73
CA LYS A 163 -19.76 2.28 5.25
C LYS A 163 -19.22 1.21 6.20
N MET A 164 -18.27 1.59 7.05
CA MET A 164 -17.73 0.70 8.09
C MET A 164 -18.62 0.63 9.34
N GLY A 165 -19.68 1.44 9.42
CA GLY A 165 -20.61 1.50 10.55
C GLY A 165 -19.88 1.80 11.87
N ASP A 166 -20.18 1.03 12.91
CA ASP A 166 -19.60 1.19 14.27
C ASP A 166 -18.06 1.06 14.29
N ARG A 167 -17.47 0.45 13.26
CA ARG A 167 -16.02 0.30 13.12
C ARG A 167 -15.32 1.47 12.41
N SER A 168 -16.06 2.53 12.08
CA SER A 168 -15.48 3.71 11.41
C SER A 168 -14.32 4.36 12.19
N GLY A 169 -14.31 4.22 13.53
CA GLY A 169 -13.21 4.67 14.39
C GLY A 169 -11.92 3.86 14.25
N ALA A 170 -11.98 2.66 13.65
CA ALA A 170 -10.79 1.84 13.38
C ALA A 170 -10.01 2.31 12.13
N LEU A 171 -10.58 3.23 11.35
CA LEU A 171 -9.93 3.76 10.16
C LEU A 171 -8.70 4.58 10.56
N ARG A 172 -7.53 4.19 10.03
CA ARG A 172 -6.24 4.80 10.34
C ARG A 172 -5.74 5.72 9.23
N ALA A 173 -5.88 5.29 7.98
CA ALA A 173 -5.33 6.02 6.86
C ALA A 173 -6.27 6.06 5.66
N TRP A 174 -6.12 7.11 4.86
CA TRP A 174 -6.67 7.25 3.53
C TRP A 174 -5.54 7.23 2.51
N VAL A 175 -5.62 6.33 1.52
CA VAL A 175 -4.72 6.36 0.37
C VAL A 175 -5.44 7.03 -0.78
N LEU A 176 -4.83 8.06 -1.35
CA LEU A 176 -5.44 8.88 -2.39
C LEU A 176 -4.42 9.44 -3.39
N HIS A 177 -4.90 9.75 -4.57
CA HIS A 177 -4.09 10.33 -5.63
C HIS A 177 -3.78 11.81 -5.35
N SER A 178 -2.63 12.33 -5.82
CA SER A 178 -2.24 13.74 -5.64
C SER A 178 -3.28 14.72 -6.13
N THR A 179 -3.91 14.47 -7.28
CA THR A 179 -5.02 15.30 -7.80
C THR A 179 -6.20 15.38 -6.82
N THR A 180 -6.51 14.27 -6.14
CA THR A 180 -7.61 14.24 -5.17
C THR A 180 -7.30 15.11 -3.96
N ILE A 181 -6.07 15.07 -3.44
CA ILE A 181 -5.70 15.89 -2.28
C ILE A 181 -5.67 17.38 -2.64
N HIS A 182 -5.18 17.75 -3.82
CA HIS A 182 -5.21 19.14 -4.27
C HIS A 182 -6.63 19.67 -4.38
N ASN A 183 -7.53 18.92 -5.01
CA ASN A 183 -8.95 19.30 -5.10
C ASN A 183 -9.63 19.35 -3.73
N LEU A 184 -9.20 18.50 -2.78
CA LEU A 184 -9.70 18.51 -1.41
C LEU A 184 -9.24 19.76 -0.65
N TYR A 185 -7.99 20.20 -0.87
CA TYR A 185 -7.43 21.38 -0.24
C TYR A 185 -7.95 22.69 -0.85
N ASP A 186 -8.24 22.76 -2.13
CA ASP A 186 -8.90 23.91 -2.73
C ASP A 186 -10.25 24.21 -2.05
N ASN A 187 -10.87 23.18 -1.47
CA ASN A 187 -12.11 23.31 -0.69
C ASN A 187 -11.91 23.47 0.83
N ALA A 188 -10.71 23.25 1.37
CA ALA A 188 -10.46 23.23 2.82
C ALA A 188 -9.01 23.63 3.17
N LEU A 189 -8.63 24.85 2.83
CA LEU A 189 -7.30 25.39 3.14
C LEU A 189 -7.17 25.67 4.63
N THR A 190 -6.58 24.78 5.39
CA THR A 190 -5.75 25.05 6.59
C THR A 190 -5.64 23.80 7.47
N ASN A 191 -4.44 23.44 7.86
CA ASN A 191 -4.08 22.49 8.96
C ASN A 191 -3.80 21.04 8.56
N ALA A 192 -3.04 20.81 7.50
CA ALA A 192 -2.42 19.50 7.30
C ALA A 192 -0.97 19.50 7.76
N GLU A 193 -0.64 18.66 8.72
CA GLU A 193 0.73 18.43 9.18
C GLU A 193 1.40 17.39 8.28
N ARG A 194 2.51 17.78 7.65
CA ARG A 194 3.28 16.87 6.78
C ARG A 194 4.16 15.97 7.64
N LEU A 195 3.90 14.68 7.64
CA LEU A 195 4.62 13.68 8.44
C LEU A 195 5.78 13.03 7.70
N PHE A 196 5.63 12.80 6.39
CA PHE A 196 6.59 12.05 5.60
C PHE A 196 6.53 12.47 4.12
N THR A 197 7.68 12.58 3.47
CA THR A 197 7.79 12.80 2.03
C THR A 197 8.92 11.93 1.49
N TYR A 198 8.60 11.06 0.53
CA TYR A 198 9.56 10.19 -0.12
C TYR A 198 9.17 9.97 -1.58
N GLU A 199 10.02 10.42 -2.54
CA GLU A 199 9.90 10.15 -3.99
C GLU A 199 8.46 10.13 -4.54
N GLY A 200 7.69 11.18 -4.27
CA GLY A 200 6.29 11.28 -4.72
C GLY A 200 5.25 10.66 -3.80
N ILE A 201 5.67 10.05 -2.66
CA ILE A 201 4.77 9.60 -1.61
C ILE A 201 4.79 10.64 -0.50
N ASN A 202 3.66 11.27 -0.25
CA ASN A 202 3.49 12.22 0.84
C ASN A 202 2.53 11.64 1.88
N VAL A 203 2.91 11.69 3.13
CA VAL A 203 2.06 11.32 4.25
C VAL A 203 1.72 12.58 5.04
N VAL A 204 0.44 12.87 5.15
CA VAL A 204 -0.12 14.08 5.76
C VAL A 204 -1.20 13.66 6.75
N ARG A 205 -1.43 14.44 7.78
CA ARG A 205 -2.49 14.15 8.76
C ARG A 205 -3.74 14.99 8.50
N ASP A 206 -4.90 14.34 8.58
CA ASP A 206 -6.21 14.96 8.52
C ASP A 206 -6.52 15.73 9.84
N PRO A 207 -7.34 16.81 9.83
CA PRO A 207 -7.87 17.43 11.04
C PRO A 207 -8.56 16.48 12.03
N PHE A 208 -9.05 15.32 11.56
CA PHE A 208 -9.59 14.25 12.39
C PHE A 208 -8.54 13.25 12.91
N GLY A 209 -7.25 13.51 12.71
CA GLY A 209 -6.16 12.66 13.16
C GLY A 209 -5.87 11.43 12.32
N ARG A 210 -6.53 11.27 11.16
CA ARG A 210 -6.25 10.20 10.20
C ARG A 210 -5.09 10.59 9.30
N VAL A 211 -4.33 9.62 8.85
CA VAL A 211 -3.19 9.83 7.97
C VAL A 211 -3.65 9.81 6.51
N PHE A 212 -3.18 10.77 5.71
CA PHE A 212 -3.32 10.73 4.25
C PHE A 212 -2.01 10.22 3.65
N VAL A 213 -2.07 9.10 2.94
CA VAL A 213 -0.99 8.59 2.11
C VAL A 213 -1.28 9.03 0.68
N VAL A 214 -0.50 9.97 0.19
CA VAL A 214 -0.67 10.55 -1.15
C VAL A 214 0.34 9.93 -2.09
N THR A 215 -0.15 9.31 -3.15
CA THR A 215 0.69 8.66 -4.17
C THR A 215 0.03 8.73 -5.54
N ASP A 216 0.82 8.86 -6.59
CA ASP A 216 0.36 8.86 -7.98
C ASP A 216 0.31 7.43 -8.58
N ALA A 217 0.00 6.44 -7.75
CA ALA A 217 -0.17 5.06 -8.21
C ALA A 217 -1.22 4.98 -9.33
N PRO A 218 -0.89 4.36 -10.48
CA PRO A 218 -1.77 4.35 -11.65
C PRO A 218 -3.13 3.69 -11.39
N ASP A 219 -3.19 2.72 -10.49
CA ASP A 219 -4.43 2.00 -10.15
C ASP A 219 -5.42 2.82 -9.30
N LEU A 220 -4.98 3.98 -8.77
CA LEU A 220 -5.89 4.95 -8.15
C LEU A 220 -6.64 5.78 -9.18
N ALA A 221 -6.15 5.86 -10.42
CA ALA A 221 -6.76 6.62 -11.51
C ALA A 221 -7.49 5.68 -12.47
N ASP A 222 -8.81 5.81 -12.57
CA ASP A 222 -9.63 5.05 -13.52
C ASP A 222 -10.09 5.95 -14.65
N SER A 223 -9.52 5.74 -15.84
CA SER A 223 -9.88 6.44 -17.08
C SER A 223 -10.81 5.64 -18.00
N SER A 224 -11.27 4.45 -17.56
CA SER A 224 -12.04 3.53 -18.40
C SER A 224 -13.47 4.00 -18.72
N GLY A 225 -13.98 4.97 -17.98
CA GLY A 225 -15.39 5.39 -18.05
C GLY A 225 -15.78 6.43 -19.09
N GLY A 226 -14.86 6.93 -19.94
CA GLY A 226 -15.17 7.88 -21.02
C GLY A 226 -15.62 9.30 -20.60
N SER A 227 -15.91 9.56 -19.35
CA SER A 227 -16.37 10.85 -18.80
C SER A 227 -15.31 11.60 -17.98
N GLY A 228 -14.03 11.37 -18.25
CA GLY A 228 -12.91 11.89 -17.49
C GLY A 228 -12.35 10.86 -16.50
N THR A 229 -11.18 11.17 -15.97
CA THR A 229 -10.49 10.28 -15.01
C THR A 229 -11.17 10.34 -13.66
N LYS A 230 -11.58 9.20 -13.13
CA LYS A 230 -12.09 9.03 -11.77
C LYS A 230 -10.95 8.59 -10.86
N TYR A 231 -10.95 9.09 -9.64
CA TYR A 231 -9.90 8.76 -8.67
C TYR A 231 -10.47 7.93 -7.53
N ASN A 232 -9.89 6.76 -7.31
CA ASN A 232 -10.22 5.90 -6.19
C ASN A 232 -9.52 6.40 -4.92
N THR A 233 -10.24 6.41 -3.81
CA THR A 233 -9.69 6.70 -2.48
C THR A 233 -9.94 5.50 -1.58
N LEU A 234 -8.89 4.96 -0.96
CA LEU A 234 -8.97 3.79 -0.11
C LEU A 234 -8.95 4.20 1.35
N GLY A 235 -9.94 3.76 2.13
CA GLY A 235 -9.93 3.89 3.58
C GLY A 235 -9.40 2.60 4.22
N LEU A 236 -8.30 2.69 4.94
CA LEU A 236 -7.57 1.55 5.49
C LEU A 236 -7.58 1.55 7.02
N VAL A 237 -7.78 0.38 7.59
CA VAL A 237 -7.57 0.10 9.01
C VAL A 237 -6.11 -0.30 9.27
N GLU A 238 -5.75 -0.52 10.51
CA GLU A 238 -4.44 -1.03 10.88
C GLU A 238 -4.18 -2.41 10.27
N ASN A 239 -3.00 -2.63 9.69
CA ASN A 239 -2.60 -3.85 8.98
C ASN A 239 -3.56 -4.26 7.84
N ALA A 240 -4.19 -3.28 7.18
CA ALA A 240 -5.12 -3.56 6.09
C ALA A 240 -4.42 -4.12 4.85
N ILE A 241 -3.19 -3.70 4.61
CA ILE A 241 -2.36 -4.15 3.51
C ILE A 241 -1.01 -4.56 4.07
N VAL A 242 -0.59 -5.79 3.77
CA VAL A 242 0.72 -6.30 4.11
C VAL A 242 1.42 -6.72 2.83
N VAL A 243 2.57 -6.13 2.56
CA VAL A 243 3.43 -6.48 1.44
C VAL A 243 4.72 -7.05 1.98
N ASN A 244 5.09 -8.22 1.52
CA ASN A 244 6.31 -8.87 1.91
C ASN A 244 7.27 -8.97 0.71
N ASP A 245 8.44 -8.38 0.84
CA ASP A 245 9.53 -8.58 -0.12
C ASP A 245 10.30 -9.86 0.27
N SER A 246 10.33 -10.84 -0.63
CA SER A 246 11.00 -12.12 -0.34
C SER A 246 12.51 -12.06 -0.48
N ASN A 247 13.08 -10.96 -0.98
CA ASN A 247 14.53 -10.82 -1.25
C ASN A 247 15.12 -11.94 -2.14
N ASP A 248 14.28 -12.56 -2.94
CA ASP A 248 14.63 -13.69 -3.79
C ASP A 248 15.13 -13.15 -5.12
N PHE A 249 16.46 -12.99 -5.23
CA PHE A 249 17.09 -12.54 -6.46
C PHE A 249 17.54 -13.74 -7.27
N ASN A 250 16.85 -14.01 -8.37
CA ASN A 250 17.37 -14.84 -9.43
C ASN A 250 18.20 -13.94 -10.36
N ALA A 251 19.53 -14.06 -10.26
CA ALA A 251 20.46 -13.40 -11.15
C ALA A 251 20.66 -14.22 -12.42
#